data_9119ed93f195075ba93243b473dd4a51
#
_entry.id   9119ed93f195075ba93243b473dd4a51
#
_cell.length_a   1.000
_cell.length_b   1.000
_cell.length_c   1.000
_cell.angle_alpha   90.00
_cell.angle_beta   90.00
_cell.angle_gamma   90.00
#
_symmetry.space_group_name_H-M   'P 1'
#
loop_
_entity.id
_entity.type
_entity.pdbx_description
1 polymer ?
#
loop_
_entity_poly.entity_id
_entity_poly.type
_entity_poly.pdbx_seq_one_letter_code
_entity_poly.pdbx_strand_id
1 'polypeptide(L)'
;VLICAKSTSQIVNLIAHTKFVDELAWRGYSYMLITSKTGAIIDGEKVDREEFFNVLNAWGQDPDKRFVVLHHSILSEGINVKGLEAVLFMRSMDYVGISQTIGRVIRKGAKDKVFGLVCIPVYSKVGISTARKVEAVVDTIFNKGEAATSVITK
;
A
#
# COMPACT_ATOMS: atom_id res chain seq x y z
N VAL A 1 -1.29 -5.90 1.36
CA VAL A 1 -0.42 -4.73 1.58
C VAL A 1 -0.47 -3.81 0.37
N LEU A 2 -0.57 -2.49 0.60
CA LEU A 2 -0.51 -1.46 -0.45
C LEU A 2 0.85 -0.76 -0.39
N ILE A 3 1.58 -0.71 -1.51
CA ILE A 3 2.86 0.01 -1.62
C ILE A 3 2.67 1.23 -2.52
N CYS A 4 2.84 2.40 -1.94
CA CYS A 4 2.78 3.69 -2.64
C CYS A 4 4.19 4.08 -3.10
N ALA A 5 4.52 3.80 -4.36
CA ALA A 5 5.85 4.04 -4.92
C ALA A 5 6.03 5.51 -5.35
N LYS A 6 7.27 5.96 -5.38
CA LYS A 6 7.66 7.29 -5.84
C LYS A 6 7.47 7.48 -7.36
N SER A 7 7.69 6.43 -8.12
CA SER A 7 7.62 6.46 -9.58
C SER A 7 7.40 5.07 -10.16
N THR A 8 6.98 5.01 -11.41
CA THR A 8 6.92 3.75 -12.18
C THR A 8 8.30 3.10 -12.27
N SER A 9 9.37 3.88 -12.45
CA SER A 9 10.74 3.36 -12.49
C SER A 9 11.15 2.68 -11.18
N GLN A 10 10.72 3.20 -10.04
CA GLN A 10 10.97 2.55 -8.75
C GLN A 10 10.28 1.20 -8.66
N ILE A 11 9.03 1.07 -9.15
CA ILE A 11 8.31 -0.20 -9.19
C ILE A 11 9.04 -1.20 -10.10
N VAL A 12 9.41 -0.77 -11.31
CA VAL A 12 10.13 -1.62 -12.28
C VAL A 12 11.46 -2.08 -11.70
N ASN A 13 12.23 -1.17 -11.10
CA ASN A 13 13.52 -1.52 -10.49
C ASN A 13 13.35 -2.51 -9.33
N LEU A 14 12.35 -2.34 -8.49
CA LEU A 14 12.07 -3.24 -7.39
C LEU A 14 11.77 -4.67 -7.89
N ILE A 15 10.98 -4.79 -8.95
CA ILE A 15 10.56 -6.08 -9.51
C ILE A 15 11.67 -6.73 -10.34
N ALA A 16 12.32 -5.97 -11.22
CA ALA A 16 13.23 -6.51 -12.21
C ALA A 16 14.68 -6.65 -11.72
N HIS A 17 15.11 -5.85 -10.75
CA HIS A 17 16.50 -5.74 -10.34
C HIS A 17 16.77 -6.05 -8.88
N THR A 18 15.78 -6.59 -8.16
CA THR A 18 15.94 -7.02 -6.76
C THR A 18 15.35 -8.42 -6.56
N LYS A 19 15.60 -9.00 -5.39
CA LYS A 19 14.97 -10.27 -4.98
C LYS A 19 13.53 -10.11 -4.45
N PHE A 20 12.91 -8.96 -4.68
CA PHE A 20 11.60 -8.64 -4.08
C PHE A 20 10.53 -9.66 -4.47
N VAL A 21 10.41 -9.99 -5.75
CA VAL A 21 9.41 -10.96 -6.25
C VAL A 21 9.70 -12.36 -5.72
N ASP A 22 10.97 -12.77 -5.70
CA ASP A 22 11.38 -14.07 -5.17
C ASP A 22 11.04 -14.19 -3.67
N GLU A 23 11.30 -13.12 -2.89
CA GLU A 23 10.97 -13.07 -1.47
C GLU A 23 9.46 -13.10 -1.22
N LEU A 24 8.67 -12.43 -2.05
CA LEU A 24 7.21 -12.51 -1.99
C LEU A 24 6.73 -13.93 -2.24
N ALA A 25 7.19 -14.56 -3.32
CA ALA A 25 6.82 -15.92 -3.71
C ALA A 25 7.19 -16.93 -2.61
N TRP A 26 8.43 -16.82 -2.07
CA TRP A 26 8.88 -17.68 -0.96
C TRP A 26 7.99 -17.58 0.28
N ARG A 27 7.41 -16.40 0.55
CA ARG A 27 6.50 -16.16 1.68
C ARG A 27 5.04 -16.43 1.34
N GLY A 28 4.73 -16.93 0.14
CA GLY A 28 3.36 -17.20 -0.32
C GLY A 28 2.55 -15.95 -0.65
N TYR A 29 3.21 -14.85 -1.03
CA TYR A 29 2.57 -13.63 -1.50
C TYR A 29 2.52 -13.56 -3.02
N SER A 30 1.38 -13.18 -3.55
CA SER A 30 1.22 -12.70 -4.92
C SER A 30 1.48 -11.20 -5.00
N TYR A 31 1.75 -10.69 -6.20
CA TYR A 31 1.86 -9.25 -6.40
C TYR A 31 1.03 -8.75 -7.57
N MET A 32 0.57 -7.54 -7.44
CA MET A 32 -0.17 -6.80 -8.46
C MET A 32 0.47 -5.43 -8.65
N LEU A 33 0.56 -4.96 -9.86
CA LEU A 33 0.96 -3.59 -10.14
C LEU A 33 0.10 -2.99 -11.25
N ILE A 34 -0.13 -1.69 -11.13
CA ILE A 34 -0.80 -0.94 -12.18
C ILE A 34 -0.17 0.45 -12.29
N THR A 35 0.26 0.79 -13.50
CA THR A 35 0.80 2.11 -13.83
C THR A 35 0.32 2.55 -15.20
N SER A 36 0.38 3.85 -15.47
CA SER A 36 0.05 4.39 -16.79
C SER A 36 1.00 3.93 -17.90
N LYS A 37 2.23 3.54 -17.54
CA LYS A 37 3.26 3.12 -18.50
C LYS A 37 3.28 1.62 -18.74
N THR A 38 3.13 0.80 -17.71
CA THR A 38 3.22 -0.66 -17.82
C THR A 38 1.87 -1.30 -18.06
N GLY A 39 0.77 -0.58 -17.77
CA GLY A 39 -0.55 -1.18 -17.67
C GLY A 39 -0.70 -1.96 -16.36
N ALA A 40 -1.57 -2.95 -16.38
CA ALA A 40 -1.86 -3.81 -15.25
C ALA A 40 -1.14 -5.16 -15.39
N ILE A 41 -0.54 -5.63 -14.28
CA ILE A 41 0.20 -6.89 -14.23
C ILE A 41 -0.16 -7.61 -12.92
N ILE A 42 -0.36 -8.91 -12.98
CA ILE A 42 -0.62 -9.81 -11.84
C ILE A 42 0.37 -10.96 -11.92
N ASP A 43 1.20 -11.14 -10.90
CA ASP A 43 2.21 -12.20 -10.81
C ASP A 43 3.07 -12.36 -12.10
N GLY A 44 3.40 -11.25 -12.75
CA GLY A 44 4.19 -11.21 -13.99
C GLY A 44 3.37 -11.24 -15.28
N GLU A 45 2.10 -11.61 -15.23
CA GLU A 45 1.21 -11.69 -16.38
C GLU A 45 0.51 -10.35 -16.63
N LYS A 46 0.52 -9.92 -17.89
CA LYS A 46 -0.16 -8.68 -18.30
C LYS A 46 -1.65 -8.95 -18.45
N VAL A 47 -2.46 -8.16 -17.78
CA VAL A 47 -3.92 -8.24 -17.79
C VAL A 47 -4.54 -6.92 -18.24
N ASP A 48 -5.81 -6.92 -18.59
CA ASP A 48 -6.53 -5.67 -18.82
C ASP A 48 -6.92 -5.01 -17.47
N ARG A 49 -7.38 -3.77 -17.55
CA ARG A 49 -7.72 -2.98 -16.37
C ARG A 49 -8.93 -3.55 -15.61
N GLU A 50 -9.92 -4.07 -16.33
CA GLU A 50 -11.13 -4.63 -15.74
C GLU A 50 -10.80 -5.92 -14.97
N GLU A 51 -10.04 -6.82 -15.59
CA GLU A 51 -9.56 -8.05 -14.97
C GLU A 51 -8.73 -7.75 -13.72
N PHE A 52 -7.83 -6.76 -13.78
CA PHE A 52 -7.03 -6.34 -12.63
C PHE A 52 -7.92 -5.99 -11.42
N PHE A 53 -8.96 -5.18 -11.62
CA PHE A 53 -9.83 -4.79 -10.51
C PHE A 53 -10.75 -5.90 -10.05
N ASN A 54 -11.18 -6.78 -10.93
CA ASN A 54 -11.96 -7.96 -10.57
C ASN A 54 -11.14 -8.89 -9.67
N VAL A 55 -9.90 -9.19 -10.05
CA VAL A 55 -8.98 -10.01 -9.24
C VAL A 55 -8.63 -9.31 -7.93
N LEU A 56 -8.35 -8.00 -7.94
CA LEU A 56 -8.06 -7.23 -6.73
C LEU A 56 -9.22 -7.30 -5.72
N ASN A 57 -10.45 -7.18 -6.19
CA ASN A 57 -11.62 -7.30 -5.33
C ASN A 57 -11.83 -8.73 -4.81
N ALA A 58 -11.62 -9.74 -5.64
CA ALA A 58 -11.72 -11.13 -5.24
C ALA A 58 -10.66 -11.49 -4.18
N TRP A 59 -9.41 -11.11 -4.41
CA TRP A 59 -8.33 -11.33 -3.44
C TRP A 59 -8.52 -10.55 -2.13
N GLY A 60 -9.08 -9.35 -2.20
CA GLY A 60 -9.39 -8.56 -1.01
C GLY A 60 -10.52 -9.13 -0.15
N GLN A 61 -11.33 -10.04 -0.66
CA GLN A 61 -12.41 -10.73 0.06
C GLN A 61 -11.99 -12.12 0.56
N ASP A 62 -10.89 -12.66 0.05
CA ASP A 62 -10.35 -13.95 0.44
C ASP A 62 -9.42 -13.79 1.67
N PRO A 63 -9.79 -14.30 2.85
CA PRO A 63 -9.00 -14.17 4.06
C PRO A 63 -7.67 -14.93 4.00
N ASP A 64 -7.54 -15.92 3.12
CA ASP A 64 -6.34 -16.74 2.99
C ASP A 64 -5.38 -16.20 1.93
N LYS A 65 -5.84 -15.27 1.08
CA LYS A 65 -5.02 -14.70 0.01
C LYS A 65 -4.09 -13.61 0.53
N ARG A 66 -2.79 -13.83 0.39
CA ARG A 66 -1.74 -12.87 0.72
C ARG A 66 -1.24 -12.18 -0.54
N PHE A 67 -1.32 -10.86 -0.60
CA PHE A 67 -0.88 -10.13 -1.77
C PHE A 67 -0.38 -8.72 -1.48
N VAL A 68 0.41 -8.21 -2.40
CA VAL A 68 0.95 -6.85 -2.40
C VAL A 68 0.48 -6.13 -3.65
N VAL A 69 0.00 -4.91 -3.49
CA VAL A 69 -0.37 -4.03 -4.61
C VAL A 69 0.63 -2.88 -4.69
N LEU A 70 1.33 -2.77 -5.83
CA LEU A 70 2.25 -1.66 -6.08
C LEU A 70 1.59 -0.65 -7.02
N HIS A 71 1.60 0.60 -6.64
CA HIS A 71 1.09 1.67 -7.49
C HIS A 71 1.86 2.97 -7.31
N HIS A 72 1.73 3.86 -8.31
CA HIS A 72 2.27 5.20 -8.24
C HIS A 72 1.17 6.27 -8.09
N SER A 73 0.13 6.24 -8.90
CA SER A 73 -0.92 7.26 -8.91
C SER A 73 -2.33 6.75 -9.15
N ILE A 74 -2.49 5.62 -9.81
CA ILE A 74 -3.79 5.15 -10.34
C ILE A 74 -4.78 4.77 -9.24
N LEU A 75 -4.30 4.33 -8.09
CA LEU A 75 -5.17 3.95 -6.97
C LEU A 75 -5.57 5.14 -6.07
N SER A 76 -5.11 6.36 -6.37
CA SER A 76 -5.55 7.56 -5.65
C SER A 76 -7.00 7.95 -5.95
N GLU A 77 -7.55 7.52 -7.08
CA GLU A 77 -8.89 7.87 -7.55
C GLU A 77 -9.96 6.85 -7.10
N GLY A 78 -10.31 6.88 -5.81
CA GLY A 78 -11.57 6.29 -5.37
C GLY A 78 -11.68 4.75 -5.27
N ILE A 79 -10.62 3.98 -5.46
CA ILE A 79 -10.68 2.53 -5.44
C ILE A 79 -10.80 2.03 -3.99
N ASN A 80 -11.93 1.42 -3.69
CA ASN A 80 -12.18 0.79 -2.42
C ASN A 80 -11.69 -0.67 -2.46
N VAL A 81 -10.48 -0.93 -2.00
CA VAL A 81 -9.96 -2.30 -1.86
C VAL A 81 -10.34 -2.82 -0.50
N LYS A 82 -11.24 -3.78 -0.45
CA LYS A 82 -11.53 -4.53 0.77
C LYS A 82 -10.30 -5.37 1.15
N GLY A 83 -10.12 -5.62 2.44
CA GLY A 83 -9.04 -6.50 2.91
C GLY A 83 -7.64 -5.88 2.94
N LEU A 84 -7.46 -4.58 2.66
CA LEU A 84 -6.18 -3.92 2.89
C LEU A 84 -5.89 -3.79 4.39
N GLU A 85 -4.76 -4.33 4.82
CA GLU A 85 -4.34 -4.34 6.23
C GLU A 85 -3.15 -3.42 6.50
N ALA A 86 -2.35 -3.16 5.49
CA ALA A 86 -1.15 -2.35 5.63
C ALA A 86 -0.91 -1.46 4.41
N VAL A 87 -0.30 -0.31 4.64
CA VAL A 87 0.25 0.58 3.60
C VAL A 87 1.71 0.87 3.88
N LEU A 88 2.53 0.83 2.83
CA LEU A 88 3.93 1.23 2.83
C LEU A 88 4.10 2.48 1.96
N PHE A 89 4.48 3.59 2.57
CA PHE A 89 4.77 4.83 1.86
C PHE A 89 6.24 4.88 1.44
N MET A 90 6.52 4.68 0.16
CA MET A 90 7.86 4.83 -0.44
C MET A 90 8.02 6.19 -1.15
N ARG A 91 7.13 7.12 -0.89
CA ARG A 91 7.13 8.47 -1.46
C ARG A 91 6.65 9.50 -0.44
N SER A 92 7.05 10.76 -0.61
CA SER A 92 6.42 11.86 0.09
C SER A 92 5.05 12.14 -0.53
N MET A 93 4.07 12.40 0.31
CA MET A 93 2.69 12.75 -0.09
C MET A 93 2.22 13.97 0.72
N ASP A 94 1.21 14.66 0.20
CA ASP A 94 0.51 15.70 0.94
C ASP A 94 -0.46 15.10 1.98
N TYR A 95 -1.02 15.94 2.83
CA TYR A 95 -1.96 15.51 3.87
C TYR A 95 -3.22 14.84 3.31
N VAL A 96 -3.72 15.32 2.18
CA VAL A 96 -4.93 14.77 1.53
C VAL A 96 -4.64 13.37 1.01
N GLY A 97 -3.53 13.18 0.29
CA GLY A 97 -3.13 11.88 -0.24
C GLY A 97 -2.86 10.86 0.88
N ILE A 98 -2.20 11.28 1.97
CA ILE A 98 -1.97 10.43 3.15
C ILE A 98 -3.31 10.04 3.78
N SER A 99 -4.19 10.99 4.04
CA SER A 99 -5.50 10.75 4.65
C SER A 99 -6.34 9.78 3.82
N GLN A 100 -6.42 9.99 2.52
CA GLN A 100 -7.16 9.10 1.61
C GLN A 100 -6.57 7.69 1.57
N THR A 101 -5.24 7.57 1.59
CA THR A 101 -4.57 6.26 1.55
C THR A 101 -4.73 5.51 2.87
N ILE A 102 -4.53 6.16 4.00
CA ILE A 102 -4.71 5.57 5.33
C ILE A 102 -6.18 5.16 5.53
N GLY A 103 -7.13 6.01 5.14
CA GLY A 103 -8.55 5.72 5.23
C GLY A 103 -8.98 4.45 4.50
N ARG A 104 -8.23 4.01 3.50
CA ARG A 104 -8.46 2.72 2.80
C ARG A 104 -8.00 1.52 3.62
N VAL A 105 -6.89 1.68 4.35
CA VAL A 105 -6.30 0.62 5.18
C VAL A 105 -7.04 0.46 6.50
N ILE A 106 -7.51 1.57 7.09
CA ILE A 106 -8.21 1.57 8.39
C ILE A 106 -9.66 1.11 8.27
N ARG A 107 -10.28 1.16 7.07
CA ARG A 107 -11.66 0.72 6.89
C ARG A 107 -11.84 -0.71 7.38
N LYS A 108 -12.76 -0.88 8.32
CA LYS A 108 -13.19 -2.18 8.80
C LYS A 108 -13.89 -2.93 7.67
N GLY A 109 -13.16 -3.75 6.94
CA GLY A 109 -13.67 -4.56 5.84
C GLY A 109 -13.82 -6.04 6.18
N ALA A 110 -13.04 -6.53 7.14
CA ALA A 110 -13.13 -7.89 7.67
C ALA A 110 -13.63 -7.83 9.12
N LYS A 111 -14.44 -8.82 9.52
CA LYS A 111 -15.04 -8.89 10.86
C LYS A 111 -14.03 -8.84 12.01
N ASP A 112 -12.80 -9.29 11.75
CA ASP A 112 -11.74 -9.46 12.76
C ASP A 112 -10.61 -8.44 12.66
N LYS A 113 -10.74 -7.43 11.80
CA LYS A 113 -9.71 -6.40 11.63
C LYS A 113 -9.73 -5.41 12.79
N VAL A 114 -8.71 -5.47 13.64
CA VAL A 114 -8.58 -4.63 14.84
C VAL A 114 -7.78 -3.36 14.55
N PHE A 115 -6.80 -3.40 13.64
CA PHE A 115 -5.94 -2.26 13.32
C PHE A 115 -5.53 -2.24 11.83
N GLY A 116 -5.02 -1.10 11.38
CA GLY A 116 -4.33 -0.93 10.11
C GLY A 116 -2.88 -0.55 10.36
N LEU A 117 -1.95 -1.16 9.62
CA LEU A 117 -0.52 -0.88 9.73
C LEU A 117 -0.11 0.17 8.70
N VAL A 118 0.56 1.22 9.16
CA VAL A 118 1.19 2.22 8.29
C VAL A 118 2.69 2.15 8.46
N CYS A 119 3.39 1.82 7.37
CA CYS A 119 4.84 1.68 7.35
C CYS A 119 5.46 2.83 6.55
N ILE A 120 6.51 3.44 7.10
CA ILE A 120 7.27 4.50 6.45
C ILE A 120 8.75 4.17 6.60
N PRO A 121 9.48 3.90 5.49
CA PRO A 121 10.92 3.71 5.59
C PRO A 121 11.58 5.05 5.91
N VAL A 122 12.27 5.08 7.04
CA VAL A 122 13.05 6.24 7.49
C VAL A 122 14.52 5.84 7.50
N TYR A 123 15.31 6.49 6.64
CA TYR A 123 16.75 6.30 6.60
C TYR A 123 17.44 7.65 6.84
N SER A 124 18.10 7.80 7.97
CA SER A 124 18.68 9.09 8.37
C SER A 124 17.58 10.19 8.43
N LYS A 125 17.71 11.20 7.57
CA LYS A 125 16.73 12.30 7.45
C LYS A 125 15.64 12.04 6.39
N VAL A 126 15.81 11.00 5.56
CA VAL A 126 14.84 10.64 4.52
C VAL A 126 13.63 9.97 5.17
N GLY A 127 12.45 10.36 4.77
CA GLY A 127 11.19 9.82 5.30
C GLY A 127 10.66 10.52 6.55
N ILE A 128 11.48 11.27 7.30
CA ILE A 128 11.04 11.95 8.55
C ILE A 128 9.86 12.90 8.27
N SER A 129 9.92 13.67 7.18
CA SER A 129 8.83 14.58 6.83
C SER A 129 7.51 13.84 6.55
N THR A 130 7.57 12.71 5.87
CA THR A 130 6.39 11.86 5.62
C THR A 130 5.88 11.24 6.91
N ALA A 131 6.76 10.75 7.78
CA ALA A 131 6.39 10.18 9.08
C ALA A 131 5.63 11.20 9.94
N ARG A 132 6.13 12.43 10.06
CA ARG A 132 5.46 13.52 10.81
C ARG A 132 4.09 13.88 10.24
N LYS A 133 3.94 13.89 8.91
CA LYS A 133 2.65 14.13 8.27
C LYS A 133 1.66 12.99 8.55
N VAL A 134 2.12 11.75 8.54
CA VAL A 134 1.30 10.58 8.86
C VAL A 134 0.84 10.64 10.30
N GLU A 135 1.73 10.90 11.26
CA GLU A 135 1.36 11.09 12.68
C GLU A 135 0.28 12.16 12.82
N ALA A 136 0.48 13.35 12.25
CA ALA A 136 -0.49 14.43 12.32
C ALA A 136 -1.86 14.06 11.72
N VAL A 137 -1.89 13.33 10.60
CA VAL A 137 -3.14 12.84 9.98
C VAL A 137 -3.84 11.84 10.89
N VAL A 138 -3.10 10.87 11.44
CA VAL A 138 -3.67 9.84 12.29
C VAL A 138 -4.23 10.46 13.57
N ASP A 139 -3.49 11.33 14.24
CA ASP A 139 -3.93 11.99 15.47
C ASP A 139 -5.16 12.88 15.25
N THR A 140 -5.16 13.64 14.15
CA THR A 140 -6.24 14.62 13.92
C THR A 140 -7.51 13.99 13.37
N ILE A 141 -7.37 13.03 12.45
CA ILE A 141 -8.50 12.53 11.65
C ILE A 141 -9.01 11.17 12.19
N PHE A 142 -8.11 10.30 12.59
CA PHE A 142 -8.45 8.90 12.90
C PHE A 142 -8.53 8.61 14.40
N ASN A 143 -7.65 9.20 15.20
CA ASN A 143 -7.62 8.99 16.66
C ASN A 143 -8.44 10.01 17.45
N LYS A 144 -9.10 10.97 16.79
CA LYS A 144 -9.92 12.00 17.47
C LYS A 144 -9.19 12.72 18.62
N GLY A 145 -7.88 12.98 18.43
CA GLY A 145 -7.04 13.62 19.42
C GLY A 145 -6.28 12.68 20.36
N GLU A 146 -6.47 11.37 20.25
CA GLU A 146 -5.61 10.40 20.93
C GLU A 146 -4.31 10.20 20.13
N ALA A 147 -3.17 10.13 20.83
CA ALA A 147 -1.88 9.94 20.18
C ALA A 147 -1.79 8.60 19.46
N ALA A 148 -1.25 8.62 18.23
CA ALA A 148 -0.98 7.40 17.50
C ALA A 148 0.12 6.58 18.19
N THR A 149 -0.05 5.28 18.24
CA THR A 149 1.02 4.38 18.70
C THR A 149 2.09 4.30 17.62
N SER A 150 3.26 4.85 17.88
CA SER A 150 4.42 4.81 16.99
C SER A 150 5.43 3.77 17.48
N VAL A 151 5.86 2.87 16.60
CA VAL A 151 6.93 1.92 16.86
C VAL A 151 8.04 2.14 15.82
N ILE A 152 9.21 2.52 16.30
CA ILE A 152 10.40 2.65 15.46
C ILE A 152 11.20 1.34 15.59
N THR A 153 11.29 0.59 14.51
CA THR A 153 12.14 -0.60 14.43
C THR A 153 13.47 -0.21 13.81
N LYS A 154 14.55 -0.46 14.50
CA LYS A 154 15.93 -0.28 14.00
C LYS A 154 16.40 -1.53 13.27
#